data_e6da8910eded4aadc7be5dd293b9e8c6
#
_entry.id   e6da8910eded4aadc7be5dd293b9e8c6
#
_cell.length_a   1.000
_cell.length_b   1.000
_cell.length_c   1.000
_cell.angle_alpha   90.00
_cell.angle_beta   90.00
_cell.angle_gamma   90.00
#
_symmetry.space_group_name_H-M   'P 1'
#
loop_
_entity.id
_entity.type
_entity.pdbx_description
1 polymer ?
#
loop_
_entity_poly.entity_id
_entity_poly.type
_entity_poly.pdbx_seq_one_letter_code
_entity_poly.pdbx_strand_id
1 'polypeptide(L)'
;MHLQNPQKEKERLVSFLEENLVVGTIILSNEGINGTCSLDQDKTENVKSFLQQKFRLTSSDFKENLVNSNVFKKLSVKVKKEIVALGLPEIDPTALVGTYIEPEEWDTFISKKEVITIDTRNDFEVILGTFEGSINPKTVSFHEFPRWWKDKNKVLKNKKIAMFCTGGIRCEKATSYLKAEGVEEVYHLKGGILNYFDKVGNLPTSKWEGDCFVFDQRVTVNTHLEPGEYDLCHACRSPLRLIDKKHKHYEKGISCHKCFGAKTDKKISSLRERKKQIELLKDRRSKNER
;
A
#
# COMPACT_ATOMS: atom_id res chain seq x y z
N MET A 1 1.91 7.17 18.08
CA MET A 1 2.32 6.52 19.34
C MET A 1 3.70 5.94 19.18
N HIS A 2 4.64 6.16 20.11
CA HIS A 2 6.00 5.61 20.04
C HIS A 2 6.09 4.26 20.77
N LEU A 3 6.58 3.20 20.07
CA LEU A 3 6.77 1.88 20.65
C LEU A 3 8.20 1.73 21.18
N GLN A 4 8.35 1.51 22.49
CA GLN A 4 9.69 1.36 23.12
C GLN A 4 10.38 0.06 22.69
N ASN A 5 9.65 -1.04 22.56
CA ASN A 5 10.20 -2.35 22.19
C ASN A 5 9.29 -3.09 21.18
N PRO A 6 9.41 -2.76 19.88
CA PRO A 6 8.59 -3.40 18.84
C PRO A 6 8.74 -4.93 18.76
N GLN A 7 9.90 -5.47 19.14
CA GLN A 7 10.14 -6.93 19.09
C GLN A 7 9.32 -7.65 20.17
N LYS A 8 9.27 -7.13 21.40
CA LYS A 8 8.43 -7.69 22.47
C LYS A 8 6.94 -7.58 22.15
N GLU A 9 6.56 -6.46 21.55
CA GLU A 9 5.17 -6.26 21.14
C GLU A 9 4.77 -7.21 20.00
N LYS A 10 5.69 -7.53 19.08
CA LYS A 10 5.46 -8.53 18.03
C LYS A 10 5.07 -9.89 18.58
N GLU A 11 5.76 -10.39 19.59
CA GLU A 11 5.50 -11.74 20.14
C GLU A 11 4.07 -11.83 20.68
N ARG A 12 3.66 -10.84 21.47
CA ARG A 12 2.31 -10.77 22.03
C ARG A 12 1.23 -10.61 20.96
N LEU A 13 1.53 -9.76 19.95
CA LEU A 13 0.61 -9.51 18.84
C LEU A 13 0.41 -10.77 17.99
N VAL A 14 1.48 -11.50 17.70
CA VAL A 14 1.41 -12.73 16.88
C VAL A 14 0.53 -13.78 17.57
N SER A 15 0.77 -14.08 18.85
CA SER A 15 -0.07 -15.02 19.62
C SER A 15 -1.54 -14.67 19.54
N PHE A 16 -1.89 -13.43 19.86
CA PHE A 16 -3.28 -12.99 19.85
C PHE A 16 -3.92 -13.07 18.46
N LEU A 17 -3.21 -12.67 17.42
CA LEU A 17 -3.74 -12.69 16.05
C LEU A 17 -3.87 -14.11 15.51
N GLU A 18 -2.97 -15.04 15.85
CA GLU A 18 -3.07 -16.45 15.48
C GLU A 18 -4.25 -17.14 16.15
N GLU A 19 -4.50 -16.89 17.45
CA GLU A 19 -5.67 -17.37 18.18
C GLU A 19 -7.00 -16.89 17.56
N ASN A 20 -7.00 -15.70 16.96
CA ASN A 20 -8.16 -15.13 16.25
C ASN A 20 -8.19 -15.46 14.75
N LEU A 21 -7.32 -16.35 14.25
CA LEU A 21 -7.20 -16.78 12.85
C LEU A 21 -6.99 -15.62 11.85
N VAL A 22 -6.35 -14.56 12.30
CA VAL A 22 -6.06 -13.39 11.49
C VAL A 22 -4.96 -13.71 10.48
N VAL A 23 -5.17 -13.36 9.22
CA VAL A 23 -4.15 -13.39 8.17
C VAL A 23 -3.88 -11.98 7.65
N GLY A 24 -2.64 -11.70 7.23
CA GLY A 24 -2.31 -10.34 6.77
C GLY A 24 -0.85 -9.99 6.92
N THR A 25 -0.54 -8.73 6.66
CA THR A 25 0.80 -8.19 6.87
C THR A 25 0.72 -6.99 7.82
N ILE A 26 1.43 -7.06 8.94
CA ILE A 26 1.53 -6.00 9.93
C ILE A 26 3.01 -5.63 10.10
N ILE A 27 3.28 -4.34 10.15
CA ILE A 27 4.60 -3.78 10.39
C ILE A 27 4.57 -3.05 11.74
N LEU A 28 5.55 -3.34 12.57
CA LEU A 28 5.86 -2.64 13.80
C LEU A 28 7.18 -1.90 13.66
N SER A 29 7.26 -0.71 14.18
CA SER A 29 8.50 0.05 14.34
C SER A 29 8.41 0.88 15.63
N ASN A 30 9.49 1.58 15.96
CA ASN A 30 9.41 2.57 17.04
C ASN A 30 8.39 3.68 16.75
N GLU A 31 8.06 3.92 15.49
CA GLU A 31 7.07 4.92 15.05
C GLU A 31 5.61 4.48 15.27
N GLY A 32 5.36 3.18 15.51
CA GLY A 32 4.01 2.65 15.74
C GLY A 32 3.71 1.34 15.03
N ILE A 33 2.46 1.18 14.59
CA ILE A 33 1.92 0.01 13.89
C ILE A 33 1.25 0.43 12.59
N ASN A 34 1.44 -0.38 11.55
CA ASN A 34 0.70 -0.26 10.30
C ASN A 34 0.50 -1.64 9.68
N GLY A 35 -0.62 -1.87 9.02
CA GLY A 35 -0.85 -3.15 8.37
C GLY A 35 -2.19 -3.26 7.69
N THR A 36 -2.36 -4.38 7.02
CA THR A 36 -3.65 -4.82 6.47
C THR A 36 -3.83 -6.29 6.81
N CYS A 37 -4.99 -6.63 7.35
CA CYS A 37 -5.33 -8.00 7.71
C CYS A 37 -6.74 -8.36 7.25
N SER A 38 -7.00 -9.66 7.19
CA SER A 38 -8.29 -10.27 6.89
C SER A 38 -8.61 -11.27 7.99
N LEU A 39 -9.85 -11.28 8.44
CA LEU A 39 -10.35 -12.14 9.51
C LEU A 39 -11.85 -12.35 9.35
N ASP A 40 -12.40 -13.29 10.10
CA ASP A 40 -13.84 -13.54 10.14
C ASP A 40 -14.56 -12.36 10.81
N GLN A 41 -15.75 -12.03 10.32
CA GLN A 41 -16.50 -10.84 10.74
C GLN A 41 -16.84 -10.86 12.23
N ASP A 42 -17.16 -12.02 12.81
CA ASP A 42 -17.46 -12.20 14.23
C ASP A 42 -16.29 -11.87 15.16
N LYS A 43 -15.06 -11.89 14.66
CA LYS A 43 -13.83 -11.60 15.42
C LYS A 43 -13.36 -10.15 15.30
N THR A 44 -13.97 -9.38 14.41
CA THR A 44 -13.52 -8.02 14.05
C THR A 44 -13.46 -7.10 15.27
N GLU A 45 -14.53 -7.05 16.08
CA GLU A 45 -14.58 -6.16 17.25
C GLU A 45 -13.59 -6.57 18.35
N ASN A 46 -13.36 -7.89 18.53
CA ASN A 46 -12.35 -8.38 19.49
C ASN A 46 -10.94 -7.94 19.07
N VAL A 47 -10.60 -8.11 17.80
CA VAL A 47 -9.28 -7.74 17.25
C VAL A 47 -9.10 -6.22 17.28
N LYS A 48 -10.10 -5.43 16.91
CA LYS A 48 -10.06 -3.96 16.98
C LYS A 48 -9.84 -3.48 18.40
N SER A 49 -10.64 -3.98 19.37
CA SER A 49 -10.53 -3.61 20.79
C SER A 49 -9.13 -3.90 21.34
N PHE A 50 -8.57 -5.06 21.04
CA PHE A 50 -7.20 -5.40 21.41
C PHE A 50 -6.18 -4.41 20.82
N LEU A 51 -6.28 -4.11 19.52
CA LEU A 51 -5.35 -3.19 18.85
C LEU A 51 -5.49 -1.76 19.38
N GLN A 52 -6.71 -1.30 19.65
CA GLN A 52 -6.98 0.02 20.24
C GLN A 52 -6.35 0.15 21.62
N GLN A 53 -6.60 -0.81 22.51
CA GLN A 53 -6.00 -0.82 23.85
C GLN A 53 -4.48 -0.87 23.80
N LYS A 54 -3.95 -1.77 22.97
CA LYS A 54 -2.52 -2.07 22.93
C LYS A 54 -1.71 -0.97 22.28
N PHE A 55 -2.22 -0.39 21.20
CA PHE A 55 -1.51 0.58 20.38
C PHE A 55 -2.12 1.98 20.44
N ARG A 56 -3.07 2.23 21.36
CA ARG A 56 -3.78 3.51 21.51
C ARG A 56 -4.38 4.03 20.22
N LEU A 57 -4.91 3.11 19.41
CA LEU A 57 -5.60 3.46 18.17
C LEU A 57 -7.02 3.93 18.47
N THR A 58 -7.54 4.76 17.58
CA THR A 58 -8.93 5.22 17.59
C THR A 58 -9.74 4.50 16.52
N SER A 59 -11.05 4.61 16.55
CA SER A 59 -11.89 4.00 15.50
C SER A 59 -11.59 4.56 14.11
N SER A 60 -11.14 5.80 13.99
CA SER A 60 -10.75 6.43 12.72
C SER A 60 -9.45 5.87 12.11
N ASP A 61 -8.63 5.15 12.89
CA ASP A 61 -7.41 4.51 12.39
C ASP A 61 -7.71 3.20 11.64
N PHE A 62 -8.91 2.65 11.79
CA PHE A 62 -9.34 1.44 11.08
C PHE A 62 -10.12 1.78 9.82
N LYS A 63 -9.81 1.07 8.74
CA LYS A 63 -10.55 1.06 7.50
C LYS A 63 -10.99 -0.36 7.22
N GLU A 64 -12.28 -0.56 7.08
CA GLU A 64 -12.89 -1.88 6.97
C GLU A 64 -13.56 -2.03 5.60
N ASN A 65 -13.41 -3.20 5.01
CA ASN A 65 -14.07 -3.55 3.77
C ASN A 65 -14.46 -5.03 3.81
N LEU A 66 -15.70 -5.34 3.48
CA LEU A 66 -16.19 -6.72 3.42
C LEU A 66 -15.66 -7.40 2.16
N VAL A 67 -15.20 -8.63 2.32
CA VAL A 67 -14.72 -9.48 1.24
C VAL A 67 -15.28 -10.89 1.37
N ASN A 68 -15.56 -11.55 0.25
CA ASN A 68 -16.15 -12.89 0.24
C ASN A 68 -15.18 -14.01 0.67
N SER A 69 -13.89 -13.73 0.76
CA SER A 69 -12.86 -14.68 1.19
C SER A 69 -11.61 -13.95 1.67
N ASN A 70 -10.77 -14.66 2.43
CA ASN A 70 -9.51 -14.12 2.90
C ASN A 70 -8.61 -13.68 1.74
N VAL A 71 -8.21 -12.41 1.75
CA VAL A 71 -7.32 -11.80 0.74
C VAL A 71 -5.84 -11.97 1.07
N PHE A 72 -5.49 -12.66 2.14
CA PHE A 72 -4.14 -13.05 2.53
C PHE A 72 -4.04 -14.57 2.76
N LYS A 73 -2.84 -15.14 2.57
CA LYS A 73 -2.58 -16.59 2.75
C LYS A 73 -2.08 -16.96 4.15
N LYS A 74 -1.50 -16.00 4.86
CA LYS A 74 -0.87 -16.22 6.17
C LYS A 74 -0.71 -14.91 6.91
N LEU A 75 -0.54 -15.00 8.21
CA LEU A 75 -0.10 -13.88 9.04
C LEU A 75 1.40 -13.60 8.82
N SER A 76 1.79 -12.33 8.76
CA SER A 76 3.17 -11.87 8.68
C SER A 76 3.36 -10.59 9.48
N VAL A 77 3.84 -10.70 10.70
CA VAL A 77 4.20 -9.54 11.54
C VAL A 77 5.70 -9.28 11.45
N LYS A 78 6.09 -8.08 11.03
CA LYS A 78 7.48 -7.68 10.79
C LYS A 78 7.86 -6.48 11.64
N VAL A 79 9.03 -6.53 12.27
CA VAL A 79 9.65 -5.35 12.88
C VAL A 79 10.56 -4.69 11.85
N LYS A 80 10.41 -3.39 11.68
CA LYS A 80 11.16 -2.55 10.76
C LYS A 80 11.74 -1.33 11.49
N LYS A 81 12.76 -0.70 10.90
CA LYS A 81 13.31 0.57 11.41
C LYS A 81 12.32 1.72 11.28
N GLU A 82 11.60 1.77 10.16
CA GLU A 82 10.56 2.74 9.85
C GLU A 82 9.24 2.03 9.55
N ILE A 83 8.13 2.66 9.91
CA ILE A 83 6.78 2.12 9.63
C ILE A 83 6.51 2.09 8.12
N VAL A 84 7.03 3.09 7.41
CA VAL A 84 7.14 3.15 5.96
C VAL A 84 8.50 3.76 5.61
N ALA A 85 9.25 3.10 4.74
CA ALA A 85 10.66 3.42 4.50
C ALA A 85 10.81 4.68 3.62
N LEU A 86 10.92 5.84 4.25
CA LEU A 86 11.33 7.10 3.61
C LEU A 86 12.87 7.21 3.56
N GLY A 87 13.57 6.55 4.48
CA GLY A 87 15.03 6.62 4.62
C GLY A 87 15.51 7.82 5.43
N LEU A 88 14.61 8.45 6.17
CA LEU A 88 14.84 9.61 7.02
C LEU A 88 14.17 9.35 8.38
N PRO A 89 14.82 8.59 9.27
CA PRO A 89 14.23 8.18 10.55
C PRO A 89 13.98 9.35 11.51
N GLU A 90 14.59 10.50 11.27
CA GLU A 90 14.40 11.75 12.03
C GLU A 90 13.06 12.43 11.69
N ILE A 91 12.41 12.07 10.61
CA ILE A 91 11.11 12.64 10.22
C ILE A 91 10.01 12.00 11.07
N ASP A 92 9.42 12.80 11.93
CA ASP A 92 8.35 12.40 12.85
C ASP A 92 7.00 13.04 12.49
N PRO A 93 6.07 12.30 11.88
CA PRO A 93 4.74 12.81 11.54
C PRO A 93 3.89 13.19 12.76
N THR A 94 4.23 12.71 13.95
CA THR A 94 3.50 13.08 15.18
C THR A 94 3.85 14.47 15.67
N ALA A 95 5.03 14.98 15.33
CA ALA A 95 5.48 16.31 15.69
C ALA A 95 5.07 17.36 14.64
N LEU A 96 5.14 17.01 13.36
CA LEU A 96 4.84 17.92 12.26
C LEU A 96 4.29 17.14 11.07
N VAL A 97 3.08 17.48 10.61
CA VAL A 97 2.42 16.81 9.50
C VAL A 97 1.67 17.83 8.63
N GLY A 98 1.39 17.47 7.36
CA GLY A 98 0.57 18.30 6.47
C GLY A 98 -0.90 18.36 6.91
N THR A 99 -1.64 19.32 6.36
CA THR A 99 -3.07 19.47 6.61
C THR A 99 -3.85 18.36 5.91
N TYR A 100 -4.73 17.68 6.65
CA TYR A 100 -5.62 16.66 6.09
C TYR A 100 -6.73 17.31 5.29
N ILE A 101 -7.01 16.75 4.12
CA ILE A 101 -8.20 17.06 3.31
C ILE A 101 -9.11 15.84 3.33
N GLU A 102 -10.37 16.05 3.69
CA GLU A 102 -11.37 14.98 3.69
C GLU A 102 -11.63 14.50 2.25
N PRO A 103 -11.96 13.23 2.05
CA PRO A 103 -12.27 12.68 0.72
C PRO A 103 -13.31 13.47 -0.07
N GLU A 104 -14.35 13.95 0.61
CA GLU A 104 -15.47 14.69 0.03
C GLU A 104 -15.04 16.07 -0.52
N GLU A 105 -13.96 16.64 0.00
CA GLU A 105 -13.42 17.93 -0.41
C GLU A 105 -12.27 17.79 -1.41
N TRP A 106 -11.72 16.57 -1.57
CA TRP A 106 -10.47 16.31 -2.27
C TRP A 106 -10.50 16.75 -3.74
N ASP A 107 -11.51 16.34 -4.50
CA ASP A 107 -11.62 16.65 -5.93
C ASP A 107 -11.73 18.16 -6.19
N THR A 108 -12.52 18.86 -5.37
CA THR A 108 -12.62 20.32 -5.41
C THR A 108 -11.29 20.98 -5.06
N PHE A 109 -10.58 20.45 -4.08
CA PHE A 109 -9.29 20.99 -3.65
C PHE A 109 -8.21 20.86 -4.71
N ILE A 110 -8.02 19.67 -5.30
CA ILE A 110 -7.01 19.41 -6.32
C ILE A 110 -7.31 20.04 -7.68
N SER A 111 -8.56 20.50 -7.89
CA SER A 111 -8.96 21.23 -9.12
C SER A 111 -8.51 22.68 -9.15
N LYS A 112 -8.04 23.23 -8.02
CA LYS A 112 -7.59 24.61 -7.94
C LYS A 112 -6.27 24.78 -8.67
N LYS A 113 -6.14 25.80 -9.53
CA LYS A 113 -4.96 26.04 -10.39
C LYS A 113 -3.64 26.21 -9.61
N GLU A 114 -3.72 26.69 -8.38
CA GLU A 114 -2.57 26.90 -7.51
C GLU A 114 -2.12 25.64 -6.77
N VAL A 115 -2.89 24.55 -6.82
CA VAL A 115 -2.59 23.27 -6.16
C VAL A 115 -1.85 22.35 -7.11
N ILE A 116 -0.72 21.85 -6.64
CA ILE A 116 0.05 20.79 -7.31
C ILE A 116 -0.20 19.47 -6.61
N THR A 117 -0.76 18.52 -7.31
CA THR A 117 -1.06 17.20 -6.75
C THR A 117 0.09 16.22 -7.07
N ILE A 118 0.56 15.48 -6.07
CA ILE A 118 1.69 14.54 -6.17
C ILE A 118 1.23 13.16 -5.69
N ASP A 119 1.41 12.15 -6.51
CA ASP A 119 1.23 10.75 -6.13
C ASP A 119 2.50 10.23 -5.46
N THR A 120 2.45 9.94 -4.16
CA THR A 120 3.62 9.46 -3.40
C THR A 120 3.83 7.94 -3.51
N ARG A 121 3.08 7.27 -4.38
CA ARG A 121 3.23 5.84 -4.63
C ARG A 121 4.38 5.56 -5.59
N ASN A 122 4.76 4.30 -5.68
CA ASN A 122 5.75 3.85 -6.64
C ASN A 122 5.18 3.87 -8.07
N ASP A 123 6.03 4.06 -9.07
CA ASP A 123 5.67 4.17 -10.47
C ASP A 123 4.73 3.03 -10.94
N PHE A 124 5.00 1.79 -10.54
CA PHE A 124 4.17 0.64 -10.91
C PHE A 124 2.74 0.69 -10.33
N GLU A 125 2.51 1.42 -9.24
CA GLU A 125 1.19 1.65 -8.65
C GLU A 125 0.46 2.76 -9.41
N VAL A 126 1.19 3.84 -9.76
CA VAL A 126 0.65 5.01 -10.48
C VAL A 126 0.15 4.64 -11.89
N ILE A 127 0.88 3.76 -12.60
CA ILE A 127 0.50 3.28 -13.93
C ILE A 127 -0.86 2.56 -13.96
N LEU A 128 -1.30 2.03 -12.84
CA LEU A 128 -2.58 1.31 -12.73
C LEU A 128 -3.77 2.23 -12.53
N GLY A 129 -3.54 3.38 -11.96
CA GLY A 129 -4.53 4.42 -11.75
C GLY A 129 -3.99 5.50 -10.84
N THR A 130 -4.48 6.72 -11.02
CA THR A 130 -4.06 7.92 -10.28
C THR A 130 -5.11 9.02 -10.40
N PHE A 131 -5.00 10.11 -9.66
CA PHE A 131 -5.85 11.28 -9.86
C PHE A 131 -5.42 12.09 -11.10
N GLU A 132 -6.40 12.56 -11.86
CA GLU A 132 -6.20 13.41 -13.04
C GLU A 132 -5.24 14.58 -12.73
N GLY A 133 -4.25 14.78 -13.61
CA GLY A 133 -3.28 15.87 -13.50
C GLY A 133 -2.23 15.75 -12.39
N SER A 134 -2.20 14.63 -11.65
CA SER A 134 -1.20 14.43 -10.61
C SER A 134 0.20 14.18 -11.18
N ILE A 135 1.21 14.68 -10.47
CA ILE A 135 2.61 14.41 -10.78
C ILE A 135 2.98 13.01 -10.29
N ASN A 136 3.50 12.17 -11.21
CA ASN A 136 4.14 10.91 -10.90
C ASN A 136 5.66 11.13 -10.71
N PRO A 137 6.23 10.96 -9.51
CA PRO A 137 7.66 11.04 -9.26
C PRO A 137 8.49 9.97 -9.97
N LYS A 138 7.86 8.93 -10.52
CA LYS A 138 8.49 7.77 -11.18
C LYS A 138 9.51 7.05 -10.32
N THR A 139 9.26 7.02 -9.02
CA THR A 139 10.11 6.32 -8.06
C THR A 139 9.86 4.81 -8.10
N VAL A 140 10.91 4.02 -8.00
CA VAL A 140 10.83 2.55 -7.87
C VAL A 140 10.44 2.17 -6.43
N SER A 141 10.84 2.99 -5.47
CA SER A 141 10.51 2.84 -4.06
C SER A 141 10.30 4.21 -3.40
N PHE A 142 9.50 4.23 -2.34
CA PHE A 142 9.22 5.46 -1.57
C PHE A 142 10.48 6.10 -0.98
N HIS A 143 11.52 5.32 -0.75
CA HIS A 143 12.85 5.80 -0.30
C HIS A 143 13.52 6.80 -1.28
N GLU A 144 13.12 6.80 -2.54
CA GLU A 144 13.64 7.71 -3.56
C GLU A 144 12.91 9.07 -3.56
N PHE A 145 11.79 9.19 -2.85
CA PHE A 145 10.98 10.41 -2.83
C PHE A 145 11.76 11.66 -2.33
N PRO A 146 12.59 11.59 -1.27
CA PRO A 146 13.38 12.76 -0.85
C PRO A 146 14.36 13.25 -1.92
N ARG A 147 14.98 12.33 -2.66
CA ARG A 147 15.88 12.70 -3.76
C ARG A 147 15.12 13.39 -4.88
N TRP A 148 13.99 12.83 -5.29
CA TRP A 148 13.13 13.44 -6.30
C TRP A 148 12.66 14.84 -5.86
N TRP A 149 12.29 15.01 -4.60
CA TRP A 149 11.89 16.31 -4.07
C TRP A 149 13.03 17.33 -4.14
N LYS A 150 14.25 16.97 -3.77
CA LYS A 150 15.42 17.87 -3.86
C LYS A 150 15.67 18.39 -5.28
N ASP A 151 15.38 17.58 -6.29
CA ASP A 151 15.50 17.97 -7.69
C ASP A 151 14.37 18.92 -8.13
N LYS A 152 13.21 18.89 -7.48
CA LYS A 152 11.99 19.65 -7.83
C LYS A 152 11.69 20.83 -6.93
N ASN A 153 12.26 20.91 -5.74
CA ASN A 153 11.90 21.87 -4.70
C ASN A 153 12.02 23.32 -5.16
N LYS A 154 13.02 23.68 -5.98
CA LYS A 154 13.20 25.04 -6.52
C LYS A 154 11.96 25.57 -7.26
N VAL A 155 11.20 24.67 -7.89
CA VAL A 155 10.01 25.02 -8.66
C VAL A 155 8.73 24.86 -7.83
N LEU A 156 8.70 23.87 -6.94
CA LEU A 156 7.50 23.46 -6.24
C LEU A 156 7.36 24.03 -4.82
N LYS A 157 8.45 24.43 -4.16
CA LYS A 157 8.46 24.81 -2.74
C LYS A 157 7.45 25.90 -2.36
N ASN A 158 7.20 26.85 -3.26
CA ASN A 158 6.29 27.98 -3.04
C ASN A 158 4.87 27.73 -3.59
N LYS A 159 4.52 26.47 -3.85
CA LYS A 159 3.19 26.06 -4.32
C LYS A 159 2.42 25.38 -3.19
N LYS A 160 1.10 25.34 -3.33
CA LYS A 160 0.25 24.47 -2.49
C LYS A 160 0.42 23.03 -2.96
N ILE A 161 0.96 22.19 -2.10
CA ILE A 161 1.26 20.79 -2.43
C ILE A 161 0.22 19.88 -1.81
N ALA A 162 -0.51 19.13 -2.63
CA ALA A 162 -1.44 18.10 -2.21
C ALA A 162 -0.85 16.71 -2.50
N MET A 163 -0.86 15.81 -1.53
CA MET A 163 -0.28 14.47 -1.68
C MET A 163 -1.28 13.38 -1.34
N PHE A 164 -1.15 12.24 -2.00
CA PHE A 164 -1.96 11.05 -1.72
C PHE A 164 -1.15 9.78 -1.88
N CYS A 165 -1.63 8.71 -1.24
CA CYS A 165 -1.16 7.33 -1.42
C CYS A 165 -2.30 6.35 -1.14
N THR A 166 -2.06 5.05 -1.22
CA THR A 166 -3.08 4.00 -1.05
C THR A 166 -3.86 4.12 0.26
N GLY A 167 -3.17 4.18 1.40
CA GLY A 167 -3.79 4.15 2.73
C GLY A 167 -3.48 5.37 3.62
N GLY A 168 -2.75 6.39 3.11
CA GLY A 168 -2.39 7.60 3.86
C GLY A 168 -1.00 7.58 4.49
N ILE A 169 -0.49 6.43 4.93
CA ILE A 169 0.74 6.34 5.74
C ILE A 169 2.01 6.92 5.09
N ARG A 170 2.19 6.78 3.77
CA ARG A 170 3.31 7.41 3.06
C ARG A 170 3.20 8.93 3.08
N CYS A 171 1.97 9.45 2.99
CA CYS A 171 1.72 10.88 3.03
C CYS A 171 1.99 11.48 4.39
N GLU A 172 1.74 10.79 5.48
CA GLU A 172 2.14 11.23 6.83
C GLU A 172 3.63 11.61 6.85
N LYS A 173 4.51 10.72 6.40
CA LYS A 173 5.96 10.97 6.34
C LYS A 173 6.36 11.96 5.25
N ALA A 174 5.75 11.88 4.06
CA ALA A 174 6.11 12.77 2.96
C ALA A 174 5.76 14.23 3.27
N THR A 175 4.57 14.48 3.84
CA THR A 175 4.17 15.85 4.21
C THR A 175 5.00 16.40 5.37
N SER A 176 5.30 15.56 6.36
CA SER A 176 6.21 15.90 7.46
C SER A 176 7.59 16.30 6.92
N TYR A 177 8.14 15.52 5.99
CA TYR A 177 9.39 15.83 5.33
C TYR A 177 9.34 17.16 4.56
N LEU A 178 8.32 17.42 3.75
CA LEU A 178 8.18 18.66 3.01
C LEU A 178 8.07 19.88 3.93
N LYS A 179 7.35 19.75 5.04
CA LYS A 179 7.27 20.81 6.05
C LYS A 179 8.64 21.08 6.71
N ALA A 180 9.41 20.03 7.00
CA ALA A 180 10.78 20.16 7.52
C ALA A 180 11.72 20.83 6.49
N GLU A 181 11.50 20.64 5.18
CA GLU A 181 12.19 21.33 4.09
C GLU A 181 11.69 22.79 3.88
N GLY A 182 10.75 23.26 4.71
CA GLY A 182 10.23 24.62 4.72
C GLY A 182 9.15 24.90 3.65
N VAL A 183 8.38 23.88 3.25
CA VAL A 183 7.17 24.09 2.45
C VAL A 183 6.02 24.48 3.38
N GLU A 184 5.41 25.62 3.17
CA GLU A 184 4.38 26.16 4.07
C GLU A 184 3.03 25.48 3.87
N GLU A 185 2.58 25.33 2.62
CA GLU A 185 1.26 24.84 2.27
C GLU A 185 1.32 23.39 1.77
N VAL A 186 1.28 22.44 2.71
CA VAL A 186 1.34 21.00 2.45
C VAL A 186 0.09 20.33 2.97
N TYR A 187 -0.57 19.59 2.09
CA TYR A 187 -1.85 18.92 2.31
C TYR A 187 -1.77 17.47 1.90
N HIS A 188 -2.64 16.63 2.45
CA HIS A 188 -2.77 15.25 2.01
C HIS A 188 -4.17 14.67 2.20
N LEU A 189 -4.50 13.71 1.34
CA LEU A 189 -5.77 13.01 1.36
C LEU A 189 -5.89 12.14 2.63
N LYS A 190 -6.86 12.48 3.48
CA LYS A 190 -7.10 11.76 4.72
C LYS A 190 -7.50 10.30 4.45
N GLY A 191 -6.73 9.40 5.02
CA GLY A 191 -6.97 7.97 4.85
C GLY A 191 -6.60 7.41 3.47
N GLY A 192 -6.10 8.24 2.53
CA GLY A 192 -5.64 7.83 1.22
C GLY A 192 -6.74 7.42 0.26
N ILE A 193 -6.33 6.81 -0.86
CA ILE A 193 -7.20 6.42 -1.97
C ILE A 193 -8.32 5.47 -1.53
N LEU A 194 -8.02 4.51 -0.64
CA LEU A 194 -9.03 3.54 -0.21
C LEU A 194 -10.16 4.21 0.59
N ASN A 195 -9.86 5.21 1.42
CA ASN A 195 -10.88 6.00 2.10
C ASN A 195 -11.65 6.90 1.12
N TYR A 196 -10.98 7.44 0.10
CA TYR A 196 -11.62 8.19 -0.96
C TYR A 196 -12.61 7.31 -1.75
N PHE A 197 -12.24 6.08 -2.09
CA PHE A 197 -13.15 5.15 -2.76
C PHE A 197 -14.39 4.83 -1.91
N ASP A 198 -14.20 4.59 -0.62
CA ASP A 198 -15.29 4.32 0.31
C ASP A 198 -16.31 5.47 0.38
N LYS A 199 -15.83 6.72 0.32
CA LYS A 199 -16.68 7.91 0.50
C LYS A 199 -17.24 8.48 -0.80
N VAL A 200 -16.40 8.60 -1.83
CA VAL A 200 -16.72 9.38 -3.02
C VAL A 200 -16.29 8.73 -4.34
N GLY A 201 -15.55 7.63 -4.31
CA GLY A 201 -14.97 7.04 -5.51
C GLY A 201 -15.96 6.68 -6.61
N ASN A 202 -17.22 6.45 -6.26
CA ASN A 202 -18.30 6.07 -7.19
C ASN A 202 -19.09 7.28 -7.74
N LEU A 203 -18.76 8.50 -7.34
CA LEU A 203 -19.43 9.67 -7.83
C LEU A 203 -18.98 10.02 -9.24
N PRO A 204 -19.89 10.52 -10.11
CA PRO A 204 -19.53 10.96 -11.48
C PRO A 204 -18.50 12.08 -11.51
N THR A 205 -18.33 12.79 -10.40
CA THR A 205 -17.36 13.88 -10.22
C THR A 205 -15.98 13.42 -9.82
N SER A 206 -15.81 12.13 -9.55
CA SER A 206 -14.53 11.57 -9.15
C SER A 206 -13.44 11.84 -10.18
N LYS A 207 -12.31 12.35 -9.73
CA LYS A 207 -11.12 12.62 -10.56
C LYS A 207 -10.13 11.46 -10.58
N TRP A 208 -10.51 10.33 -10.02
CA TRP A 208 -9.70 9.13 -10.07
C TRP A 208 -9.82 8.42 -11.42
N GLU A 209 -8.70 8.00 -11.98
CA GLU A 209 -8.62 7.21 -13.22
C GLU A 209 -7.97 5.85 -12.95
N GLY A 210 -8.60 4.76 -13.42
CA GLY A 210 -8.07 3.39 -13.33
C GLY A 210 -8.33 2.69 -12.00
N ASP A 211 -7.47 1.71 -11.66
CA ASP A 211 -7.54 0.90 -10.44
C ASP A 211 -6.51 1.34 -9.40
N CYS A 212 -6.78 1.10 -8.13
CA CYS A 212 -5.81 1.28 -7.05
C CYS A 212 -5.08 -0.03 -6.74
N PHE A 213 -3.73 -0.03 -6.80
CA PHE A 213 -2.93 -1.16 -6.36
C PHE A 213 -3.07 -1.38 -4.85
N VAL A 214 -3.30 -2.63 -4.45
CA VAL A 214 -3.34 -3.08 -3.06
C VAL A 214 -2.33 -4.20 -2.81
N PHE A 215 -1.82 -4.30 -1.56
CA PHE A 215 -0.75 -5.23 -1.20
C PHE A 215 -1.27 -6.60 -0.72
N ASP A 216 -2.41 -7.04 -1.26
CA ASP A 216 -3.03 -8.33 -0.98
C ASP A 216 -3.26 -9.14 -2.27
N GLN A 217 -4.02 -10.24 -2.20
CA GLN A 217 -4.23 -11.15 -3.33
C GLN A 217 -5.10 -10.57 -4.45
N ARG A 218 -5.85 -9.50 -4.18
CA ARG A 218 -6.67 -8.81 -5.20
C ARG A 218 -5.81 -8.08 -6.23
N VAL A 219 -4.59 -7.69 -5.86
CA VAL A 219 -3.62 -6.91 -6.67
C VAL A 219 -4.07 -5.48 -6.90
N THR A 220 -5.29 -5.28 -7.40
CA THR A 220 -5.93 -3.96 -7.55
C THR A 220 -7.36 -4.01 -7.05
N VAL A 221 -7.88 -2.85 -6.71
CA VAL A 221 -9.31 -2.62 -6.49
C VAL A 221 -9.78 -1.46 -7.34
N ASN A 222 -11.02 -1.56 -7.83
CA ASN A 222 -11.72 -0.48 -8.52
C ASN A 222 -12.29 0.55 -7.52
N THR A 223 -12.99 1.56 -8.01
CA THR A 223 -13.62 2.61 -7.18
C THR A 223 -14.75 2.11 -6.26
N HIS A 224 -15.25 0.89 -6.48
CA HIS A 224 -16.21 0.20 -5.60
C HIS A 224 -15.54 -0.70 -4.55
N LEU A 225 -14.19 -0.65 -4.45
CA LEU A 225 -13.38 -1.51 -3.59
C LEU A 225 -13.46 -3.01 -3.95
N GLU A 226 -13.98 -3.33 -5.13
CA GLU A 226 -14.04 -4.68 -5.66
C GLU A 226 -12.70 -5.07 -6.32
N PRO A 227 -12.36 -6.37 -6.39
CA PRO A 227 -11.17 -6.82 -7.09
C PRO A 227 -11.14 -6.36 -8.55
N GLY A 228 -10.02 -5.73 -8.96
CA GLY A 228 -9.79 -5.31 -10.34
C GLY A 228 -9.33 -6.46 -11.25
N GLU A 229 -9.05 -6.15 -12.51
CA GLU A 229 -8.70 -7.13 -13.56
C GLU A 229 -7.21 -7.51 -13.61
N TYR A 230 -6.42 -7.04 -12.68
CA TYR A 230 -4.97 -7.26 -12.69
C TYR A 230 -4.55 -8.46 -11.86
N ASP A 231 -3.49 -9.12 -12.33
CA ASP A 231 -2.77 -10.17 -11.62
C ASP A 231 -1.30 -9.76 -11.46
N LEU A 232 -0.52 -10.49 -10.69
CA LEU A 232 0.91 -10.21 -10.51
C LEU A 232 1.78 -11.20 -11.27
N CYS A 233 2.80 -10.68 -11.94
CA CYS A 233 3.92 -11.51 -12.35
C CYS A 233 4.66 -12.03 -11.11
N HIS A 234 4.61 -13.33 -10.85
CA HIS A 234 5.28 -13.92 -9.68
C HIS A 234 6.82 -13.77 -9.68
N ALA A 235 7.41 -13.44 -10.83
CA ALA A 235 8.85 -13.29 -10.98
C ALA A 235 9.37 -11.85 -10.72
N CYS A 236 8.67 -10.81 -11.23
CA CYS A 236 9.09 -9.42 -11.07
C CYS A 236 8.09 -8.56 -10.27
N ARG A 237 6.93 -9.12 -9.94
CA ARG A 237 5.85 -8.45 -9.20
C ARG A 237 5.16 -7.32 -9.96
N SER A 238 5.43 -7.17 -11.26
CA SER A 238 4.68 -6.24 -12.10
C SER A 238 3.23 -6.66 -12.25
N PRO A 239 2.27 -5.74 -12.21
CA PRO A 239 0.88 -6.02 -12.53
C PRO A 239 0.71 -6.43 -14.00
N LEU A 240 -0.19 -7.37 -14.25
CA LEU A 240 -0.48 -7.97 -15.55
C LEU A 240 -1.99 -8.01 -15.78
N ARG A 241 -2.44 -7.49 -16.93
CA ARG A 241 -3.79 -7.71 -17.43
C ARG A 241 -3.93 -9.10 -18.04
N LEU A 242 -5.14 -9.56 -18.25
CA LEU A 242 -5.41 -10.84 -18.92
C LEU A 242 -4.73 -10.93 -20.30
N ILE A 243 -4.71 -9.83 -21.06
CA ILE A 243 -4.03 -9.76 -22.36
C ILE A 243 -2.52 -9.98 -22.25
N ASP A 244 -1.88 -9.48 -21.21
CA ASP A 244 -0.44 -9.62 -20.98
C ASP A 244 -0.02 -11.08 -20.74
N LYS A 245 -0.96 -11.91 -20.24
CA LYS A 245 -0.75 -13.36 -20.07
C LYS A 245 -0.79 -14.14 -21.38
N LYS A 246 -1.27 -13.55 -22.47
CA LYS A 246 -1.24 -14.12 -23.83
C LYS A 246 0.06 -13.82 -24.58
N HIS A 247 0.91 -12.97 -24.02
CA HIS A 247 2.16 -12.58 -24.66
C HIS A 247 3.15 -13.77 -24.73
N LYS A 248 3.87 -13.93 -25.85
CA LYS A 248 4.83 -15.02 -26.09
C LYS A 248 5.92 -15.22 -25.03
N HIS A 249 6.24 -14.16 -24.29
CA HIS A 249 7.22 -14.17 -23.21
C HIS A 249 6.61 -14.41 -21.81
N TYR A 250 5.29 -14.66 -21.75
CA TYR A 250 4.65 -14.98 -20.51
C TYR A 250 4.79 -16.46 -20.18
N GLU A 251 5.45 -16.76 -19.07
CA GLU A 251 5.46 -18.07 -18.44
C GLU A 251 5.06 -17.94 -16.98
N LYS A 252 3.92 -18.55 -16.62
CA LYS A 252 3.36 -18.47 -15.26
C LYS A 252 4.39 -18.85 -14.20
N GLY A 253 4.69 -17.94 -13.29
CA GLY A 253 5.66 -18.14 -12.22
C GLY A 253 7.11 -17.79 -12.60
N ILE A 254 7.45 -17.63 -13.86
CA ILE A 254 8.82 -17.51 -14.38
C ILE A 254 9.09 -16.12 -15.00
N SER A 255 8.22 -15.67 -15.91
CA SER A 255 8.46 -14.41 -16.65
C SER A 255 7.15 -13.77 -17.12
N CYS A 256 7.23 -12.49 -17.48
CA CYS A 256 6.25 -11.76 -18.26
C CYS A 256 6.98 -10.91 -19.32
N HIS A 257 6.22 -10.24 -20.20
CA HIS A 257 6.78 -9.39 -21.25
C HIS A 257 7.74 -8.31 -20.72
N LYS A 258 7.54 -7.82 -19.48
CA LYS A 258 8.39 -6.80 -18.83
C LYS A 258 9.70 -7.35 -18.28
N CYS A 259 9.76 -8.61 -17.87
CA CYS A 259 10.93 -9.18 -17.20
C CYS A 259 11.59 -10.35 -17.94
N PHE A 260 11.11 -10.68 -19.13
CA PHE A 260 11.73 -11.70 -19.99
C PHE A 260 13.14 -11.24 -20.39
N GLY A 261 14.12 -12.13 -20.27
CA GLY A 261 15.52 -11.82 -20.58
C GLY A 261 16.27 -10.98 -19.53
N ALA A 262 15.59 -10.42 -18.53
CA ALA A 262 16.20 -9.57 -17.52
C ALA A 262 16.75 -10.33 -16.28
N LYS A 263 16.64 -11.66 -16.25
CA LYS A 263 17.07 -12.51 -15.11
C LYS A 263 18.18 -13.44 -15.50
N THR A 264 19.08 -13.69 -14.54
CA THR A 264 20.14 -14.69 -14.69
C THR A 264 19.58 -16.12 -14.75
N ASP A 265 20.30 -17.04 -15.40
CA ASP A 265 19.90 -18.46 -15.51
C ASP A 265 19.71 -19.10 -14.13
N LYS A 266 20.55 -18.77 -13.16
CA LYS A 266 20.42 -19.19 -11.76
C LYS A 266 19.07 -18.77 -11.17
N LYS A 267 18.64 -17.53 -11.45
CA LYS A 267 17.34 -17.03 -10.96
C LYS A 267 16.19 -17.72 -11.66
N ILE A 268 16.29 -17.95 -12.96
CA ILE A 268 15.26 -18.70 -13.74
C ILE A 268 15.11 -20.12 -13.21
N SER A 269 16.22 -20.83 -12.98
CA SER A 269 16.20 -22.18 -12.40
C SER A 269 15.53 -22.23 -11.03
N SER A 270 15.84 -21.26 -10.16
CA SER A 270 15.19 -21.12 -8.85
C SER A 270 13.68 -20.88 -8.95
N LEU A 271 13.23 -20.08 -9.93
CA LEU A 271 11.79 -19.84 -10.17
C LEU A 271 11.09 -21.10 -10.69
N ARG A 272 11.72 -21.87 -11.55
CA ARG A 272 11.19 -23.14 -12.06
C ARG A 272 11.06 -24.17 -10.94
N GLU A 273 12.05 -24.31 -10.08
CA GLU A 273 11.98 -25.20 -8.92
C GLU A 273 10.84 -24.79 -7.97
N ARG A 274 10.72 -23.50 -7.66
CA ARG A 274 9.61 -22.98 -6.86
C ARG A 274 8.24 -23.28 -7.48
N LYS A 275 8.09 -23.14 -8.81
CA LYS A 275 6.86 -23.48 -9.53
C LYS A 275 6.51 -24.96 -9.35
N LYS A 276 7.50 -25.86 -9.57
CA LYS A 276 7.35 -27.30 -9.37
C LYS A 276 6.90 -27.67 -7.95
N GLN A 277 7.52 -27.05 -6.93
CA GLN A 277 7.14 -27.29 -5.53
C GLN A 277 5.69 -26.85 -5.24
N ILE A 278 5.25 -25.71 -5.78
CA ILE A 278 3.87 -25.25 -5.62
C ILE A 278 2.88 -26.20 -6.29
N GLU A 279 3.19 -26.73 -7.46
CA GLU A 279 2.35 -27.71 -8.18
C GLU A 279 2.24 -29.01 -7.39
N LEU A 280 3.36 -29.55 -6.90
CA LEU A 280 3.37 -30.76 -6.06
C LEU A 280 2.55 -30.59 -4.76
N LEU A 281 2.61 -29.42 -4.13
CA LEU A 281 1.81 -29.12 -2.93
C LEU A 281 0.32 -29.06 -3.23
N LYS A 282 -0.08 -28.55 -4.39
CA LYS A 282 -1.49 -28.55 -4.82
C LYS A 282 -2.00 -29.97 -5.08
N ASP A 283 -1.23 -30.79 -5.76
CA ASP A 283 -1.57 -32.17 -6.06
C ASP A 283 -1.72 -33.03 -4.78
N ARG A 284 -0.87 -32.78 -3.77
CA ARG A 284 -0.99 -33.45 -2.47
C ARG A 284 -2.26 -33.06 -1.72
N ARG A 285 -2.64 -31.77 -1.74
CA ARG A 285 -3.87 -31.28 -1.11
C ARG A 285 -5.11 -31.85 -1.77
N SER A 286 -5.17 -31.86 -3.08
CA SER A 286 -6.31 -32.45 -3.84
C SER A 286 -6.45 -33.95 -3.66
N LYS A 287 -5.37 -34.65 -3.29
CA LYS A 287 -5.41 -36.12 -2.96
C LYS A 287 -5.85 -36.37 -1.52
N ASN A 288 -5.62 -35.45 -0.60
CA ASN A 288 -6.03 -35.60 0.80
C ASN A 288 -7.48 -35.13 1.07
N GLU A 289 -8.09 -34.42 0.10
CA GLU A 289 -9.50 -34.00 0.15
C GLU A 289 -10.46 -34.95 -0.56
N ARG A 290 -9.94 -36.08 -1.08
CA ARG A 290 -10.71 -37.23 -1.61
C ARG A 290 -10.67 -38.41 -0.66
#